data_8a1f2d767bbba7f286e6565909074489
#
_entry.id   8a1f2d767bbba7f286e6565909074489
#
_cell.length_a   1.000
_cell.length_b   1.000
_cell.length_c   1.000
_cell.angle_alpha   90.00
_cell.angle_beta   90.00
_cell.angle_gamma   90.00
#
_symmetry.space_group_name_H-M   'P 1'
#
loop_
_entity.id
_entity.type
_entity.pdbx_description
1 polymer ?
#
loop_
_entity_poly.entity_id
_entity_poly.type
_entity_poly.pdbx_seq_one_letter_code
_entity_poly.pdbx_strand_id
1 'polypeptide(L)'
;MNQTYLSAFQIGIVAGMRAMSAPAFVSHKLSHETHNPLSDSTFSFLTSSKTATTLALLAGGELIGDKVPNAPDRISAAQLPVRLISGAASGAALAEADGQPVAYGAILGVVGAAVGSFAFFHLRHWLTHEKDLPDPVVALAEDALTIGLGLLTINENKSFRTAL
;
A
#
# COMPACT_ATOMS: atom_id res chain seq x y z
N MET A 1 1.70 16.08 13.40
CA MET A 1 2.34 15.12 12.50
C MET A 1 1.99 15.58 11.09
N ASN A 2 2.94 15.73 10.18
CA ASN A 2 2.66 16.22 8.84
C ASN A 2 1.79 15.17 8.12
N GLN A 3 0.76 15.60 7.39
CA GLN A 3 -0.18 14.67 6.70
C GLN A 3 0.54 13.69 5.77
N THR A 4 1.60 14.15 5.09
CA THR A 4 2.43 13.32 4.24
C THR A 4 3.01 12.10 4.97
N TYR A 5 3.46 12.29 6.21
CA TYR A 5 4.04 11.19 7.01
C TYR A 5 2.97 10.21 7.50
N LEU A 6 1.77 10.72 7.80
CA LEU A 6 0.64 9.85 8.11
C LEU A 6 0.27 9.02 6.87
N SER A 7 0.18 9.65 5.71
CA SER A 7 -0.10 8.93 4.44
C SER A 7 0.98 7.92 4.09
N ALA A 8 2.27 8.23 4.35
CA ALA A 8 3.36 7.27 4.15
C ALA A 8 3.25 6.04 5.07
N PHE A 9 2.84 6.23 6.32
CA PHE A 9 2.59 5.14 7.25
C PHE A 9 1.34 4.31 6.84
N GLN A 10 0.24 4.98 6.49
CA GLN A 10 -1.00 4.32 6.05
C GLN A 10 -0.79 3.50 4.77
N ILE A 11 -0.09 4.06 3.76
CA ILE A 11 0.22 3.31 2.55
C ILE A 11 1.15 2.12 2.83
N GLY A 12 2.01 2.25 3.82
CA GLY A 12 2.79 1.13 4.36
C GLY A 12 1.88 0.02 4.89
N ILE A 13 0.86 0.34 5.72
CA ILE A 13 -0.12 -0.65 6.20
C ILE A 13 -0.78 -1.37 5.03
N VAL A 14 -1.19 -0.63 3.99
CA VAL A 14 -1.75 -1.21 2.75
C VAL A 14 -0.77 -2.19 2.11
N ALA A 15 0.54 -1.85 2.02
CA ALA A 15 1.57 -2.75 1.53
C ALA A 15 1.71 -4.01 2.39
N GLY A 16 1.59 -3.87 3.71
CA GLY A 16 1.58 -4.99 4.65
C GLY A 16 0.39 -5.93 4.48
N MET A 17 -0.76 -5.41 4.05
CA MET A 17 -1.93 -6.21 3.71
C MET A 17 -1.79 -6.86 2.33
N ARG A 18 -1.41 -6.07 1.31
CA ARG A 18 -1.28 -6.45 -0.10
C ARG A 18 -0.10 -5.72 -0.75
N ALA A 19 0.96 -6.45 -1.09
CA ALA A 19 2.22 -5.86 -1.53
C ALA A 19 2.09 -4.97 -2.77
N MET A 20 1.30 -5.37 -3.77
CA MET A 20 1.14 -4.63 -5.02
C MET A 20 0.08 -3.52 -4.93
N SER A 21 -0.79 -3.54 -3.92
CA SER A 21 -1.84 -2.51 -3.77
C SER A 21 -1.27 -1.14 -3.43
N ALA A 22 -0.25 -1.07 -2.57
CA ALA A 22 0.35 0.21 -2.18
C ALA A 22 0.95 0.98 -3.37
N PRO A 23 1.88 0.43 -4.17
CA PRO A 23 2.40 1.12 -5.33
C PRO A 23 1.33 1.36 -6.41
N ALA A 24 0.29 0.51 -6.51
CA ALA A 24 -0.83 0.74 -7.43
C ALA A 24 -1.61 2.00 -7.06
N PHE A 25 -1.96 2.20 -5.79
CA PHE A 25 -2.64 3.41 -5.31
C PHE A 25 -1.78 4.66 -5.48
N VAL A 26 -0.50 4.60 -5.14
CA VAL A 26 0.44 5.71 -5.31
C VAL A 26 0.57 6.09 -6.78
N SER A 27 0.79 5.12 -7.66
CA SER A 27 0.90 5.38 -9.10
C SER A 27 -0.41 5.90 -9.68
N HIS A 28 -1.56 5.37 -9.25
CA HIS A 28 -2.86 5.89 -9.67
C HIS A 28 -3.00 7.37 -9.30
N LYS A 29 -2.68 7.75 -8.07
CA LYS A 29 -2.71 9.15 -7.63
C LYS A 29 -1.79 10.02 -8.48
N LEU A 30 -0.51 9.65 -8.57
CA LEU A 30 0.52 10.45 -9.24
C LEU A 30 0.30 10.58 -10.75
N SER A 31 -0.27 9.57 -11.40
CA SER A 31 -0.58 9.60 -12.84
C SER A 31 -1.77 10.51 -13.21
N HIS A 32 -2.56 10.92 -12.22
CA HIS A 32 -3.71 11.82 -12.41
C HIS A 32 -3.43 13.25 -11.90
N GLU A 33 -2.22 13.52 -11.41
CA GLU A 33 -1.83 14.89 -11.05
C GLU A 33 -1.53 15.71 -12.31
N THR A 34 -2.04 16.95 -12.34
CA THR A 34 -1.87 17.87 -13.48
C THR A 34 -0.41 18.29 -13.71
N HIS A 35 0.36 18.35 -12.62
CA HIS A 35 1.79 18.63 -12.65
C HIS A 35 2.54 17.39 -12.18
N ASN A 36 3.59 16.99 -12.91
CA ASN A 36 4.39 15.83 -12.52
C ASN A 36 5.33 16.21 -11.36
N PRO A 37 5.04 15.80 -10.11
CA PRO A 37 5.86 16.18 -8.97
C PRO A 37 7.19 15.42 -8.89
N LEU A 38 7.38 14.40 -9.73
CA LEU A 38 8.53 13.48 -9.71
C LEU A 38 9.31 13.50 -11.04
N SER A 39 9.29 14.64 -11.80
CA SER A 39 9.93 14.71 -13.12
C SER A 39 11.42 14.31 -13.12
N ASP A 40 12.14 14.71 -12.07
CA ASP A 40 13.59 14.47 -11.92
C ASP A 40 13.93 13.38 -10.91
N SER A 41 12.92 12.59 -10.49
CA SER A 41 13.03 11.55 -9.47
C SER A 41 13.24 10.15 -10.06
N THR A 42 13.89 9.29 -9.28
CA THR A 42 13.93 7.84 -9.53
C THR A 42 12.52 7.22 -9.57
N PHE A 43 11.55 7.84 -8.89
CA PHE A 43 10.15 7.39 -8.86
C PHE A 43 9.30 7.98 -10.00
N SER A 44 9.89 8.68 -10.97
CA SER A 44 9.17 9.28 -12.11
C SER A 44 8.32 8.28 -12.90
N PHE A 45 8.72 7.01 -12.93
CA PHE A 45 7.94 5.94 -13.59
C PHE A 45 6.55 5.74 -12.98
N LEU A 46 6.35 6.07 -11.69
CA LEU A 46 5.04 5.96 -11.01
C LEU A 46 4.02 7.01 -11.52
N THR A 47 4.46 8.07 -12.18
CA THR A 47 3.57 9.08 -12.75
C THR A 47 3.00 8.69 -14.12
N SER A 48 3.44 7.56 -14.67
CA SER A 48 2.96 7.06 -15.96
C SER A 48 1.65 6.30 -15.83
N SER A 49 0.65 6.63 -16.66
CA SER A 49 -0.62 5.90 -16.74
C SER A 49 -0.43 4.42 -17.10
N LYS A 50 0.60 4.09 -17.87
CA LYS A 50 0.94 2.69 -18.20
C LYS A 50 1.38 1.94 -16.94
N THR A 51 2.24 2.56 -16.13
CA THR A 51 2.69 1.97 -14.85
C THR A 51 1.51 1.80 -13.89
N ALA A 52 0.64 2.81 -13.79
CA ALA A 52 -0.55 2.74 -12.94
C ALA A 52 -1.46 1.56 -13.34
N THR A 53 -1.72 1.39 -14.64
CA THR A 53 -2.51 0.25 -15.14
C THR A 53 -1.83 -1.09 -14.86
N THR A 54 -0.52 -1.19 -15.11
CA THR A 54 0.23 -2.43 -14.85
C THR A 54 0.21 -2.81 -13.38
N LEU A 55 0.46 -1.84 -12.48
CA LEU A 55 0.43 -2.08 -11.03
C LEU A 55 -0.99 -2.42 -10.54
N ALA A 56 -2.03 -1.81 -11.11
CA ALA A 56 -3.41 -2.17 -10.80
C ALA A 56 -3.75 -3.62 -11.21
N LEU A 57 -3.26 -4.06 -12.37
CA LEU A 57 -3.41 -5.46 -12.81
C LEU A 57 -2.64 -6.42 -11.90
N LEU A 58 -1.44 -6.08 -11.48
CA LEU A 58 -0.64 -6.88 -10.54
C LEU A 58 -1.32 -6.95 -9.16
N ALA A 59 -1.86 -5.83 -8.66
CA ALA A 59 -2.63 -5.82 -7.42
C ALA A 59 -3.89 -6.68 -7.52
N GLY A 60 -4.62 -6.62 -8.63
CA GLY A 60 -5.74 -7.51 -8.89
C GLY A 60 -5.33 -8.99 -8.95
N GLY A 61 -4.19 -9.27 -9.57
CA GLY A 61 -3.62 -10.62 -9.61
C GLY A 61 -3.24 -11.14 -8.21
N GLU A 62 -2.68 -10.28 -7.35
CA GLU A 62 -2.39 -10.62 -5.94
C GLU A 62 -3.67 -10.97 -5.17
N LEU A 63 -4.75 -10.18 -5.34
CA LEU A 63 -6.05 -10.46 -4.71
C LEU A 63 -6.62 -11.83 -5.08
N ILE A 64 -6.36 -12.29 -6.30
CA ILE A 64 -6.79 -13.61 -6.78
C ILE A 64 -5.81 -14.69 -6.31
N GLY A 65 -4.51 -14.43 -6.43
CA GLY A 65 -3.43 -15.38 -6.12
C GLY A 65 -3.38 -15.81 -4.66
N ASP A 66 -3.68 -14.89 -3.73
CA ASP A 66 -3.72 -15.18 -2.29
C ASP A 66 -4.87 -16.13 -1.87
N LYS A 67 -5.80 -16.41 -2.78
CA LYS A 67 -6.91 -17.36 -2.54
C LYS A 67 -6.59 -18.77 -3.06
N VAL A 68 -5.41 -18.96 -3.66
CA VAL A 68 -5.00 -20.29 -4.13
C VAL A 68 -4.55 -21.14 -2.93
N PRO A 69 -4.99 -22.41 -2.83
CA PRO A 69 -4.53 -23.33 -1.80
C PRO A 69 -2.98 -23.41 -1.78
N ASN A 70 -2.38 -23.39 -0.59
CA ASN A 70 -0.94 -23.38 -0.36
C ASN A 70 -0.21 -22.07 -0.69
N ALA A 71 -0.91 -20.93 -0.78
CA ALA A 71 -0.22 -19.63 -0.83
C ALA A 71 0.64 -19.43 0.43
N PRO A 72 1.90 -18.97 0.29
CA PRO A 72 2.77 -18.78 1.44
C PRO A 72 2.25 -17.67 2.37
N ASP A 73 2.46 -17.84 3.68
CA ASP A 73 2.07 -16.86 4.68
C ASP A 73 2.73 -15.50 4.42
N ARG A 74 1.97 -14.43 4.65
CA ARG A 74 2.42 -13.04 4.41
C ARG A 74 3.59 -12.60 5.28
N ILE A 75 3.86 -13.28 6.39
CA ILE A 75 5.03 -13.07 7.27
C ILE A 75 6.15 -14.06 6.98
N SER A 76 6.02 -14.90 5.95
CA SER A 76 7.09 -15.82 5.53
C SER A 76 8.33 -15.05 5.07
N ALA A 77 9.49 -15.71 5.12
CA ALA A 77 10.75 -15.13 4.68
C ALA A 77 10.76 -14.65 3.22
N ALA A 78 9.87 -15.18 2.38
CA ALA A 78 9.72 -14.75 0.99
C ALA A 78 8.76 -13.55 0.84
N GLN A 79 7.67 -13.50 1.58
CA GLN A 79 6.61 -12.51 1.43
C GLN A 79 6.88 -11.20 2.19
N LEU A 80 7.38 -11.30 3.42
CA LEU A 80 7.60 -10.12 4.27
C LEU A 80 8.56 -9.10 3.64
N PRO A 81 9.74 -9.48 3.12
CA PRO A 81 10.64 -8.50 2.48
C PRO A 81 10.00 -7.75 1.32
N VAL A 82 9.21 -8.42 0.49
CA VAL A 82 8.49 -7.80 -0.65
C VAL A 82 7.53 -6.72 -0.14
N ARG A 83 6.80 -6.99 0.93
CA ARG A 83 5.86 -6.03 1.56
C ARG A 83 6.57 -4.84 2.16
N LEU A 84 7.70 -5.06 2.86
CA LEU A 84 8.52 -3.98 3.43
C LEU A 84 9.10 -3.08 2.34
N ILE A 85 9.64 -3.67 1.25
CA ILE A 85 10.18 -2.92 0.10
C ILE A 85 9.07 -2.12 -0.59
N SER A 86 7.91 -2.73 -0.80
CA SER A 86 6.74 -2.06 -1.39
C SER A 86 6.29 -0.88 -0.53
N GLY A 87 6.20 -1.05 0.79
CA GLY A 87 5.86 0.01 1.73
C GLY A 87 6.89 1.13 1.73
N ALA A 88 8.19 0.78 1.74
CA ALA A 88 9.29 1.75 1.66
C ALA A 88 9.21 2.59 0.39
N ALA A 89 9.10 1.96 -0.77
CA ALA A 89 9.04 2.63 -2.06
C ALA A 89 7.80 3.52 -2.19
N SER A 90 6.64 3.03 -1.77
CA SER A 90 5.38 3.78 -1.80
C SER A 90 5.40 4.99 -0.86
N GLY A 91 5.89 4.82 0.37
CA GLY A 91 6.02 5.91 1.34
C GLY A 91 7.06 6.95 0.92
N ALA A 92 8.20 6.51 0.35
CA ALA A 92 9.23 7.36 -0.22
C ALA A 92 8.69 8.23 -1.36
N ALA A 93 7.98 7.62 -2.32
CA ALA A 93 7.41 8.32 -3.46
C ALA A 93 6.37 9.37 -3.04
N LEU A 94 5.51 9.07 -2.04
CA LEU A 94 4.58 10.05 -1.50
C LEU A 94 5.28 11.22 -0.81
N ALA A 95 6.33 10.94 -0.02
CA ALA A 95 7.09 11.99 0.65
C ALA A 95 7.78 12.91 -0.37
N GLU A 96 8.41 12.34 -1.38
CA GLU A 96 9.09 13.11 -2.44
C GLU A 96 8.10 13.95 -3.26
N ALA A 97 6.94 13.38 -3.62
CA ALA A 97 5.89 14.10 -4.34
C ALA A 97 5.36 15.31 -3.58
N ASP A 98 5.39 15.26 -2.25
CA ASP A 98 4.98 16.35 -1.37
C ASP A 98 6.16 17.25 -0.93
N GLY A 99 7.36 17.09 -1.54
CA GLY A 99 8.56 17.88 -1.21
C GLY A 99 9.12 17.60 0.19
N GLN A 100 8.82 16.42 0.76
CA GLN A 100 9.30 16.02 2.07
C GLN A 100 10.51 15.07 1.95
N PRO A 101 11.37 14.97 2.98
CA PRO A 101 12.51 14.06 2.96
C PRO A 101 12.10 12.61 2.68
N VAL A 102 12.62 12.05 1.60
CA VAL A 102 12.34 10.68 1.11
C VAL A 102 12.60 9.62 2.17
N ALA A 103 13.68 9.78 2.95
CA ALA A 103 14.07 8.83 3.98
C ALA A 103 12.99 8.63 5.06
N TYR A 104 12.34 9.71 5.52
CA TYR A 104 11.27 9.58 6.51
C TYR A 104 10.04 8.91 5.93
N GLY A 105 9.68 9.19 4.67
CA GLY A 105 8.62 8.49 3.96
C GLY A 105 8.90 7.00 3.83
N ALA A 106 10.13 6.65 3.45
CA ALA A 106 10.56 5.25 3.35
C ALA A 106 10.48 4.51 4.69
N ILE A 107 11.03 5.11 5.76
CA ILE A 107 11.02 4.51 7.10
C ILE A 107 9.59 4.28 7.59
N LEU A 108 8.72 5.29 7.47
CA LEU A 108 7.32 5.17 7.87
C LEU A 108 6.55 4.16 7.02
N GLY A 109 6.86 4.07 5.73
CA GLY A 109 6.32 3.04 4.84
C GLY A 109 6.73 1.63 5.26
N VAL A 110 8.00 1.42 5.64
CA VAL A 110 8.49 0.13 6.19
C VAL A 110 7.80 -0.21 7.50
N VAL A 111 7.73 0.73 8.44
CA VAL A 111 7.08 0.53 9.75
C VAL A 111 5.60 0.20 9.55
N GLY A 112 4.90 0.95 8.67
CA GLY A 112 3.52 0.66 8.33
C GLY A 112 3.34 -0.74 7.72
N ALA A 113 4.23 -1.15 6.81
CA ALA A 113 4.18 -2.47 6.18
C ALA A 113 4.44 -3.60 7.19
N ALA A 114 5.37 -3.42 8.12
CA ALA A 114 5.59 -4.37 9.21
C ALA A 114 4.32 -4.48 10.08
N VAL A 115 3.80 -3.36 10.57
CA VAL A 115 2.57 -3.32 11.39
C VAL A 115 1.41 -3.98 10.65
N GLY A 116 1.18 -3.62 9.39
CA GLY A 116 0.11 -4.20 8.57
C GLY A 116 0.27 -5.71 8.39
N SER A 117 1.50 -6.19 8.05
CA SER A 117 1.74 -7.62 7.85
C SER A 117 1.46 -8.43 9.11
N PHE A 118 2.00 -8.02 10.26
CA PHE A 118 1.82 -8.77 11.50
C PHE A 118 0.40 -8.64 12.07
N ALA A 119 -0.16 -7.43 12.09
CA ALA A 119 -1.51 -7.21 12.64
C ALA A 119 -2.56 -8.00 11.86
N PHE A 120 -2.55 -7.93 10.51
CA PHE A 120 -3.54 -8.64 9.70
C PHE A 120 -3.27 -10.14 9.59
N PHE A 121 -2.03 -10.60 9.75
CA PHE A 121 -1.75 -12.02 9.91
C PHE A 121 -2.40 -12.58 11.18
N HIS A 122 -2.16 -11.94 12.33
CA HIS A 122 -2.72 -12.40 13.59
C HIS A 122 -4.24 -12.23 13.66
N LEU A 123 -4.77 -11.12 13.10
CA LEU A 123 -6.21 -10.90 13.04
C LEU A 123 -6.91 -11.99 12.20
N ARG A 124 -6.36 -12.32 11.03
CA ARG A 124 -6.92 -13.38 10.19
C ARG A 124 -6.86 -14.72 10.89
N HIS A 125 -5.72 -15.06 11.51
CA HIS A 125 -5.55 -16.30 12.27
C HIS A 125 -6.60 -16.40 13.40
N TRP A 126 -6.78 -15.33 14.16
CA TRP A 126 -7.76 -15.27 15.24
C TRP A 126 -9.20 -15.41 14.73
N LEU A 127 -9.56 -14.71 13.65
CA LEU A 127 -10.90 -14.78 13.09
C LEU A 127 -11.25 -16.17 12.51
N THR A 128 -10.28 -16.84 11.91
CA THR A 128 -10.53 -18.14 11.27
C THR A 128 -10.43 -19.32 12.24
N HIS A 129 -9.56 -19.26 13.27
CA HIS A 129 -9.32 -20.38 14.17
C HIS A 129 -10.05 -20.27 15.51
N GLU A 130 -10.26 -19.06 16.03
CA GLU A 130 -10.94 -18.88 17.32
C GLU A 130 -12.41 -18.46 17.17
N LYS A 131 -12.77 -17.80 16.06
CA LYS A 131 -14.15 -17.39 15.78
C LYS A 131 -14.84 -18.24 14.73
N ASP A 132 -14.18 -19.27 14.20
CA ASP A 132 -14.69 -20.20 13.18
C ASP A 132 -15.31 -19.51 11.95
N LEU A 133 -14.81 -18.30 11.61
CA LEU A 133 -15.28 -17.60 10.43
C LEU A 133 -14.70 -18.26 9.18
N PRO A 134 -15.49 -18.44 8.10
CA PRO A 134 -14.98 -18.98 6.85
C PRO A 134 -13.85 -18.11 6.27
N ASP A 135 -12.71 -18.70 5.99
CA ASP A 135 -11.52 -17.98 5.49
C ASP A 135 -11.80 -17.10 4.25
N PRO A 136 -12.65 -17.50 3.26
CA PRO A 136 -13.00 -16.62 2.15
C PRO A 136 -13.72 -15.33 2.57
N VAL A 137 -14.53 -15.37 3.62
CA VAL A 137 -15.25 -14.18 4.13
C VAL A 137 -14.26 -13.21 4.77
N VAL A 138 -13.34 -13.73 5.59
CA VAL A 138 -12.28 -12.93 6.21
C VAL A 138 -11.38 -12.31 5.14
N ALA A 139 -11.01 -13.08 4.11
CA ALA A 139 -10.21 -12.60 2.99
C ALA A 139 -10.90 -11.45 2.23
N LEU A 140 -12.21 -11.57 1.94
CA LEU A 140 -12.97 -10.52 1.26
C LEU A 140 -13.08 -9.24 2.11
N ALA A 141 -13.30 -9.38 3.42
CA ALA A 141 -13.33 -8.23 4.33
C ALA A 141 -11.97 -7.51 4.36
N GLU A 142 -10.88 -8.26 4.36
CA GLU A 142 -9.53 -7.73 4.30
C GLU A 142 -9.24 -7.02 2.97
N ASP A 143 -9.68 -7.59 1.84
CA ASP A 143 -9.57 -6.97 0.52
C ASP A 143 -10.34 -5.63 0.50
N ALA A 144 -11.55 -5.59 1.04
CA ALA A 144 -12.35 -4.37 1.14
C ALA A 144 -11.66 -3.31 2.03
N LEU A 145 -11.07 -3.71 3.15
CA LEU A 145 -10.29 -2.82 4.03
C LEU A 145 -9.04 -2.28 3.33
N THR A 146 -8.32 -3.12 2.59
CA THR A 146 -7.14 -2.72 1.81
C THR A 146 -7.50 -1.65 0.79
N ILE A 147 -8.57 -1.87 0.02
CA ILE A 147 -9.06 -0.92 -0.98
C ILE A 147 -9.54 0.36 -0.31
N GLY A 148 -10.36 0.25 0.73
CA GLY A 148 -10.87 1.41 1.47
C GLY A 148 -9.75 2.27 2.05
N LEU A 149 -8.80 1.66 2.75
CA LEU A 149 -7.66 2.37 3.34
C LEU A 149 -6.75 3.01 2.27
N GLY A 150 -6.50 2.29 1.17
CA GLY A 150 -5.73 2.82 0.05
C GLY A 150 -6.40 4.06 -0.57
N LEU A 151 -7.70 4.00 -0.84
CA LEU A 151 -8.46 5.13 -1.38
C LEU A 151 -8.50 6.32 -0.41
N LEU A 152 -8.70 6.09 0.88
CA LEU A 152 -8.66 7.15 1.89
C LEU A 152 -7.29 7.83 1.90
N THR A 153 -6.21 7.07 1.92
CA THR A 153 -4.84 7.59 1.96
C THR A 153 -4.54 8.50 0.76
N ILE A 154 -4.97 8.12 -0.45
CA ILE A 154 -4.70 8.94 -1.64
C ILE A 154 -5.64 10.14 -1.78
N ASN A 155 -6.84 10.11 -1.20
CA ASN A 155 -7.82 11.20 -1.26
C ASN A 155 -7.59 12.27 -0.21
N GLU A 156 -7.20 11.93 1.02
CA GLU A 156 -6.91 12.89 2.09
C GLU A 156 -5.85 13.92 1.67
N ASN A 157 -4.89 13.49 0.88
CA ASN A 157 -3.81 14.34 0.38
C ASN A 157 -4.27 15.32 -0.73
N LYS A 158 -5.41 15.08 -1.41
CA LYS A 158 -6.00 16.02 -2.38
C LYS A 158 -6.68 17.20 -1.70
N SER A 159 -7.37 16.97 -0.59
CA SER A 159 -8.16 17.98 0.12
C SER A 159 -7.27 19.12 0.67
N PHE A 160 -6.02 18.85 1.03
CA PHE A 160 -5.12 19.86 1.58
C PHE A 160 -4.47 20.76 0.51
N ARG A 161 -4.21 20.23 -0.70
CA ARG A 161 -3.65 21.01 -1.81
C ARG A 161 -4.62 22.01 -2.43
N THR A 162 -5.92 21.77 -2.28
CA THR A 162 -6.97 22.68 -2.81
C THR A 162 -7.28 23.83 -1.84
N ALA A 163 -6.81 23.76 -0.60
CA ALA A 163 -7.07 24.74 0.46
C ALA A 163 -5.93 25.77 0.66
N LEU A 164 -4.85 25.69 -0.12
CA LEU A 164 -3.72 26.63 -0.18
C LEU A 164 -3.68 27.36 -1.52
#